data_ee14dbb764b84cb003b281136abdf898
#
_entry.id   ee14dbb764b84cb003b281136abdf898
#
_cell.length_a   1.000
_cell.length_b   1.000
_cell.length_c   1.000
_cell.angle_alpha   90.00
_cell.angle_beta   90.00
_cell.angle_gamma   90.00
#
_symmetry.space_group_name_H-M   'P 1'
#
loop_
_entity.id
_entity.type
_entity.pdbx_description
1 polymer ?
#
loop_
_entity_poly.entity_id
_entity_poly.type
_entity_poly.pdbx_seq_one_letter_code
_entity_poly.pdbx_strand_id
1 'polypeptide(L)'
;PDIGLITNYGKAHLEGFGGFEGVIRGKTEMFDYLTQNYGHIILNNDDKLQIENCKGDLAVTFGENQDSEYTFKYIKRDNQLILKSEDYEFRSSIYGDYNFSNIASSISIGKFLDLTNDEIQKGLDIFKNDSNRSEIIQFGSNKIYLDAYNANPTSIKAAISNFDKEVI
;
A
#
# COMPACT_ATOMS: atom_id res chain seq x y z
N PRO A 1 2.18 -18.30 -8.79
CA PRO A 1 2.82 -17.61 -7.68
C PRO A 1 2.68 -18.39 -6.39
N ASP A 2 3.63 -18.22 -5.47
CA ASP A 2 3.60 -18.85 -4.15
C ASP A 2 3.12 -17.87 -3.08
N ILE A 3 3.26 -16.56 -3.36
CA ILE A 3 2.81 -15.46 -2.50
C ILE A 3 2.11 -14.43 -3.37
N GLY A 4 1.02 -13.87 -2.90
CA GLY A 4 0.29 -12.81 -3.59
C GLY A 4 -0.28 -11.76 -2.65
N LEU A 5 -0.37 -10.55 -3.20
CA LEU A 5 -0.93 -9.38 -2.52
C LEU A 5 -1.74 -8.57 -3.52
N ILE A 6 -2.92 -8.13 -3.12
CA ILE A 6 -3.69 -7.12 -3.84
C ILE A 6 -3.51 -5.80 -3.10
N THR A 7 -2.92 -4.79 -3.73
CA THR A 7 -2.71 -3.48 -3.09
C THR A 7 -4.02 -2.75 -2.82
N ASN A 8 -4.98 -2.85 -3.72
CA ASN A 8 -6.34 -2.29 -3.61
C ASN A 8 -7.25 -2.77 -4.74
N TYR A 9 -8.55 -2.56 -4.60
CA TYR A 9 -9.57 -2.71 -5.64
C TYR A 9 -9.94 -1.34 -6.25
N GLY A 10 -8.93 -0.57 -6.70
CA GLY A 10 -9.15 0.75 -7.30
C GLY A 10 -9.98 0.72 -8.57
N LYS A 11 -10.69 1.81 -8.86
CA LYS A 11 -11.56 1.99 -10.04
C LYS A 11 -10.73 2.33 -11.29
N ALA A 12 -9.80 1.44 -11.66
CA ALA A 12 -8.99 1.56 -12.86
C ALA A 12 -9.43 0.51 -13.90
N HIS A 13 -9.27 0.83 -15.18
CA HIS A 13 -9.55 -0.08 -16.30
C HIS A 13 -11.00 -0.64 -16.35
N LEU A 14 -11.98 0.16 -15.88
CA LEU A 14 -13.37 -0.28 -15.74
C LEU A 14 -13.98 -0.81 -17.05
N GLU A 15 -13.65 -0.19 -18.18
CA GLU A 15 -14.15 -0.62 -19.50
C GLU A 15 -13.66 -2.03 -19.86
N GLY A 16 -12.37 -2.30 -19.64
CA GLY A 16 -11.76 -3.60 -19.95
C GLY A 16 -12.28 -4.75 -19.07
N PHE A 17 -12.67 -4.43 -17.82
CA PHE A 17 -13.20 -5.42 -16.88
C PHE A 17 -14.74 -5.49 -16.84
N GLY A 18 -15.43 -4.67 -17.62
CA GLY A 18 -16.90 -4.62 -17.60
C GLY A 18 -17.48 -4.03 -16.31
N GLY A 19 -16.78 -3.04 -15.71
CA GLY A 19 -17.19 -2.34 -14.50
C GLY A 19 -16.39 -2.74 -13.26
N PHE A 20 -16.76 -2.13 -12.13
CA PHE A 20 -16.02 -2.31 -10.87
C PHE A 20 -16.07 -3.75 -10.34
N GLU A 21 -17.22 -4.40 -10.44
CA GLU A 21 -17.39 -5.82 -10.09
C GLU A 21 -16.44 -6.73 -10.90
N GLY A 22 -16.22 -6.37 -12.17
CA GLY A 22 -15.25 -7.07 -13.02
C GLY A 22 -13.81 -6.91 -12.54
N VAL A 23 -13.44 -5.72 -12.06
CA VAL A 23 -12.13 -5.47 -11.45
C VAL A 23 -11.94 -6.31 -10.18
N ILE A 24 -12.97 -6.38 -9.32
CA ILE A 24 -12.93 -7.20 -8.12
C ILE A 24 -12.72 -8.67 -8.52
N ARG A 25 -13.57 -9.23 -9.40
CA ARG A 25 -13.43 -10.61 -9.85
C ARG A 25 -12.05 -10.91 -10.41
N GLY A 26 -11.57 -10.10 -11.37
CA GLY A 26 -10.29 -10.36 -12.02
C GLY A 26 -9.08 -10.29 -11.07
N LYS A 27 -9.10 -9.41 -10.08
CA LYS A 27 -8.03 -9.39 -9.06
C LYS A 27 -8.15 -10.53 -8.07
N THR A 28 -9.37 -10.93 -7.70
CA THR A 28 -9.64 -12.02 -6.76
C THR A 28 -9.21 -13.39 -7.32
N GLU A 29 -9.16 -13.57 -8.63
CA GLU A 29 -8.65 -14.80 -9.26
C GLU A 29 -7.25 -15.20 -8.73
N MET A 30 -6.43 -14.23 -8.35
CA MET A 30 -5.13 -14.51 -7.72
C MET A 30 -5.30 -15.12 -6.33
N PHE A 31 -6.24 -14.65 -5.52
CA PHE A 31 -6.53 -15.23 -4.20
C PHE A 31 -7.09 -16.65 -4.34
N ASP A 32 -8.00 -16.86 -5.29
CA ASP A 32 -8.56 -18.18 -5.58
C ASP A 32 -7.47 -19.15 -6.02
N TYR A 33 -6.56 -18.72 -6.90
CA TYR A 33 -5.42 -19.52 -7.33
C TYR A 33 -4.51 -19.91 -6.15
N LEU A 34 -4.13 -18.94 -5.32
CA LEU A 34 -3.26 -19.18 -4.16
C LEU A 34 -3.92 -20.15 -3.17
N THR A 35 -5.20 -19.95 -2.87
CA THR A 35 -5.97 -20.85 -2.00
C THR A 35 -5.97 -22.29 -2.52
N GLN A 36 -6.19 -22.48 -3.82
CA GLN A 36 -6.21 -23.80 -4.45
C GLN A 36 -4.83 -24.48 -4.52
N ASN A 37 -3.74 -23.69 -4.52
CA ASN A 37 -2.39 -24.19 -4.67
C ASN A 37 -1.55 -24.07 -3.38
N TYR A 38 -2.21 -23.89 -2.23
CA TYR A 38 -1.54 -23.76 -0.92
C TYR A 38 -0.51 -22.62 -0.86
N GLY A 39 -0.73 -21.57 -1.63
CA GLY A 39 0.08 -20.34 -1.60
C GLY A 39 -0.36 -19.40 -0.49
N HIS A 40 0.48 -18.45 -0.15
CA HIS A 40 0.24 -17.47 0.89
C HIS A 40 -0.38 -16.18 0.33
N ILE A 41 -1.32 -15.61 1.06
CA ILE A 41 -1.96 -14.34 0.74
C ILE A 41 -1.54 -13.31 1.79
N ILE A 42 -0.99 -12.18 1.36
CA ILE A 42 -0.76 -11.03 2.23
C ILE A 42 -1.98 -10.11 2.10
N LEU A 43 -2.77 -10.01 3.16
CA LEU A 43 -4.11 -9.44 3.15
C LEU A 43 -4.17 -8.14 3.95
N ASN A 44 -4.67 -7.06 3.34
CA ASN A 44 -4.96 -5.83 4.07
C ASN A 44 -6.25 -5.98 4.89
N ASN A 45 -6.12 -6.05 6.21
CA ASN A 45 -7.24 -6.23 7.16
C ASN A 45 -8.05 -4.95 7.41
N ASP A 46 -7.62 -3.82 6.86
CA ASP A 46 -8.39 -2.56 6.86
C ASP A 46 -9.25 -2.42 5.60
N ASP A 47 -9.05 -3.27 4.58
CA ASP A 47 -9.80 -3.26 3.33
C ASP A 47 -10.91 -4.33 3.34
N LYS A 48 -12.15 -3.89 3.57
CA LYS A 48 -13.31 -4.77 3.62
C LYS A 48 -13.49 -5.61 2.36
N LEU A 49 -13.18 -5.04 1.17
CA LEU A 49 -13.31 -5.79 -0.09
C LEU A 49 -12.30 -6.93 -0.16
N GLN A 50 -11.09 -6.74 0.38
CA GLN A 50 -10.11 -7.82 0.45
C GLN A 50 -10.57 -8.93 1.40
N ILE A 51 -11.06 -8.56 2.59
CA ILE A 51 -11.57 -9.51 3.57
C ILE A 51 -12.75 -10.33 3.00
N GLU A 52 -13.73 -9.66 2.40
CA GLU A 52 -14.92 -10.30 1.84
C GLU A 52 -14.62 -11.23 0.66
N ASN A 53 -13.55 -10.97 -0.09
CA ASN A 53 -13.17 -11.73 -1.27
C ASN A 53 -12.01 -12.71 -1.03
N CYS A 54 -11.38 -12.73 0.14
CA CYS A 54 -10.37 -13.71 0.51
C CYS A 54 -11.02 -14.90 1.24
N LYS A 55 -10.93 -16.09 0.64
CA LYS A 55 -11.45 -17.33 1.21
C LYS A 55 -10.34 -18.28 1.65
N GLY A 56 -9.10 -17.83 1.62
CA GLY A 56 -7.93 -18.64 1.92
C GLY A 56 -7.61 -18.68 3.40
N ASP A 57 -7.32 -19.88 3.92
CA ASP A 57 -6.92 -20.09 5.31
C ASP A 57 -5.43 -19.72 5.56
N LEU A 58 -4.64 -19.52 4.50
CA LEU A 58 -3.23 -19.15 4.56
C LEU A 58 -3.01 -17.65 4.33
N ALA A 59 -3.92 -16.83 4.82
CA ALA A 59 -3.80 -15.38 4.75
C ALA A 59 -3.07 -14.83 5.97
N VAL A 60 -1.95 -14.13 5.71
CA VAL A 60 -1.23 -13.30 6.69
C VAL A 60 -1.79 -11.88 6.60
N THR A 61 -2.32 -11.36 7.69
CA THR A 61 -3.02 -10.08 7.70
C THR A 61 -2.14 -8.94 8.15
N PHE A 62 -2.34 -7.75 7.58
CA PHE A 62 -1.71 -6.51 8.01
C PHE A 62 -2.68 -5.33 8.02
N GLY A 63 -2.41 -4.32 8.84
CA GLY A 63 -3.22 -3.10 8.89
C GLY A 63 -3.07 -2.33 10.21
N GLU A 64 -3.94 -1.33 10.40
CA GLU A 64 -4.09 -0.61 11.68
C GLU A 64 -4.98 -1.39 12.66
N ASN A 65 -5.79 -2.33 12.16
CA ASN A 65 -6.66 -3.18 12.97
C ASN A 65 -5.81 -4.07 13.88
N GLN A 66 -6.14 -4.06 15.19
CA GLN A 66 -5.42 -4.80 16.23
C GLN A 66 -5.50 -6.34 16.06
N ASP A 67 -6.48 -6.82 15.30
CA ASP A 67 -6.63 -8.24 14.98
C ASP A 67 -5.73 -8.68 13.81
N SER A 68 -4.94 -7.77 13.25
CA SER A 68 -3.98 -8.09 12.19
C SER A 68 -2.74 -8.77 12.77
N GLU A 69 -2.16 -9.72 12.02
CA GLU A 69 -0.92 -10.38 12.40
C GLU A 69 0.25 -9.37 12.45
N TYR A 70 0.32 -8.49 11.44
CA TYR A 70 1.25 -7.37 11.44
C TYR A 70 0.48 -6.06 11.63
N THR A 71 0.51 -5.53 12.85
CA THR A 71 -0.18 -4.29 13.20
C THR A 71 0.74 -3.10 13.01
N PHE A 72 0.23 -2.04 12.38
CA PHE A 72 0.92 -0.80 12.17
C PHE A 72 0.14 0.39 12.72
N LYS A 73 0.87 1.38 13.27
CA LYS A 73 0.32 2.69 13.61
C LYS A 73 0.95 3.75 12.73
N TYR A 74 0.12 4.56 12.09
CA TYR A 74 0.59 5.72 11.36
C TYR A 74 1.04 6.83 12.31
N ILE A 75 2.26 7.34 12.11
CA ILE A 75 2.81 8.49 12.81
C ILE A 75 3.22 9.53 11.77
N LYS A 76 2.58 10.70 11.80
CA LYS A 76 2.98 11.83 10.97
C LYS A 76 4.02 12.66 11.73
N ARG A 77 5.22 12.80 11.15
CA ARG A 77 6.28 13.65 11.70
C ARG A 77 7.00 14.35 10.54
N ASP A 78 7.00 15.67 10.54
CA ASP A 78 7.72 16.50 9.55
C ASP A 78 7.46 16.09 8.09
N ASN A 79 6.21 15.86 7.73
CA ASN A 79 5.77 15.39 6.40
C ASN A 79 6.34 14.02 6.00
N GLN A 80 6.90 13.28 6.93
CA GLN A 80 7.38 11.93 6.72
C GLN A 80 6.33 10.90 7.14
N LEU A 81 6.14 9.89 6.30
CA LEU A 81 5.29 8.75 6.62
C LEU A 81 6.10 7.74 7.45
N ILE A 82 5.72 7.59 8.72
CA ILE A 82 6.32 6.65 9.65
C ILE A 82 5.28 5.61 10.04
N LEU A 83 5.64 4.35 9.95
CA LEU A 83 4.82 3.23 10.42
C LEU A 83 5.49 2.59 11.63
N LYS A 84 4.81 2.65 12.78
CA LYS A 84 5.25 1.95 13.98
C LYS A 84 4.62 0.57 14.02
N SER A 85 5.45 -0.46 14.15
CA SER A 85 5.04 -1.83 14.42
C SER A 85 5.82 -2.34 15.63
N GLU A 86 5.12 -2.74 16.68
CA GLU A 86 5.72 -3.06 17.97
C GLU A 86 6.59 -1.91 18.51
N ASP A 87 7.88 -2.14 18.75
CA ASP A 87 8.83 -1.12 19.23
C ASP A 87 9.68 -0.50 18.11
N TYR A 88 9.42 -0.85 16.83
CA TYR A 88 10.20 -0.35 15.70
C TYR A 88 9.43 0.70 14.88
N GLU A 89 10.12 1.77 14.48
CA GLU A 89 9.59 2.83 13.60
C GLU A 89 10.21 2.69 12.20
N PHE A 90 9.41 2.23 11.24
CA PHE A 90 9.78 2.23 9.83
C PHE A 90 9.53 3.60 9.22
N ARG A 91 10.54 4.13 8.53
CA ARG A 91 10.49 5.45 7.90
C ARG A 91 10.51 5.28 6.39
N SER A 92 9.68 6.04 5.70
CA SER A 92 9.62 6.03 4.25
C SER A 92 9.87 7.42 3.68
N SER A 93 10.57 7.46 2.56
CA SER A 93 10.74 8.68 1.75
C SER A 93 9.53 8.98 0.86
N ILE A 94 8.56 8.04 0.79
CA ILE A 94 7.35 8.21 -0.01
C ILE A 94 6.42 9.20 0.70
N TYR A 95 5.97 10.19 -0.06
CA TYR A 95 5.04 11.20 0.42
C TYR A 95 3.59 10.73 0.34
N GLY A 96 2.76 11.20 1.29
CA GLY A 96 1.30 11.07 1.28
C GLY A 96 0.75 9.93 2.12
N ASP A 97 -0.24 10.28 2.96
CA ASP A 97 -0.91 9.35 3.89
C ASP A 97 -1.56 8.16 3.14
N TYR A 98 -1.96 8.37 1.89
CA TYR A 98 -2.54 7.32 1.03
C TYR A 98 -1.54 6.21 0.65
N ASN A 99 -0.25 6.42 0.87
CA ASN A 99 0.77 5.39 0.69
C ASN A 99 0.96 4.49 1.92
N PHE A 100 0.23 4.75 3.02
CA PHE A 100 0.32 3.94 4.23
C PHE A 100 0.18 2.45 3.94
N SER A 101 -0.89 2.04 3.28
CA SER A 101 -1.14 0.62 2.98
C SER A 101 -0.10 0.02 2.03
N ASN A 102 0.46 0.81 1.10
CA ASN A 102 1.52 0.35 0.20
C ASN A 102 2.81 0.05 0.97
N ILE A 103 3.18 0.91 1.93
CA ILE A 103 4.37 0.74 2.74
C ILE A 103 4.15 -0.38 3.76
N ALA A 104 2.99 -0.42 4.43
CA ALA A 104 2.62 -1.47 5.35
C ALA A 104 2.68 -2.85 4.68
N SER A 105 2.17 -2.97 3.45
CA SER A 105 2.24 -4.21 2.68
C SER A 105 3.68 -4.63 2.37
N SER A 106 4.55 -3.68 2.02
CA SER A 106 5.97 -3.97 1.74
C SER A 106 6.71 -4.45 2.99
N ILE A 107 6.46 -3.82 4.15
CA ILE A 107 7.01 -4.25 5.43
C ILE A 107 6.49 -5.64 5.80
N SER A 108 5.21 -5.90 5.59
CA SER A 108 4.58 -7.19 5.89
C SER A 108 5.14 -8.32 5.05
N ILE A 109 5.41 -8.09 3.76
CA ILE A 109 6.11 -9.04 2.90
C ILE A 109 7.53 -9.31 3.42
N GLY A 110 8.24 -8.26 3.82
CA GLY A 110 9.58 -8.41 4.42
C GLY A 110 9.56 -9.25 5.70
N LYS A 111 8.62 -8.96 6.61
CA LYS A 111 8.42 -9.75 7.84
C LYS A 111 8.04 -11.20 7.54
N PHE A 112 7.13 -11.42 6.60
CA PHE A 112 6.72 -12.76 6.15
C PHE A 112 7.89 -13.58 5.58
N LEU A 113 8.87 -12.91 4.98
CA LEU A 113 10.10 -13.52 4.45
C LEU A 113 11.24 -13.58 5.47
N ASP A 114 10.95 -13.41 6.76
CA ASP A 114 11.91 -13.46 7.89
C ASP A 114 13.04 -12.43 7.79
N LEU A 115 12.83 -11.31 7.07
CA LEU A 115 13.78 -10.20 7.10
C LEU A 115 13.73 -9.47 8.44
N THR A 116 14.88 -9.07 8.93
CA THR A 116 14.99 -8.22 10.11
C THR A 116 14.43 -6.82 9.86
N ASN A 117 13.99 -6.12 10.90
CA ASN A 117 13.50 -4.75 10.78
C ASN A 117 14.52 -3.81 10.12
N ASP A 118 15.81 -4.00 10.39
CA ASP A 118 16.89 -3.21 9.80
C ASP A 118 17.09 -3.48 8.29
N GLU A 119 16.89 -4.72 7.86
CA GLU A 119 16.94 -5.08 6.43
C GLU A 119 15.75 -4.49 5.68
N ILE A 120 14.55 -4.57 6.27
CA ILE A 120 13.35 -3.94 5.72
C ILE A 120 13.55 -2.42 5.64
N GLN A 121 14.06 -1.78 6.70
CA GLN A 121 14.34 -0.34 6.71
C GLN A 121 15.34 0.05 5.63
N LYS A 122 16.42 -0.71 5.44
CA LYS A 122 17.38 -0.48 4.34
C LYS A 122 16.70 -0.55 2.97
N GLY A 123 15.78 -1.49 2.78
CA GLY A 123 14.97 -1.57 1.56
C GLY A 123 14.16 -0.30 1.32
N LEU A 124 13.49 0.22 2.35
CA LEU A 124 12.73 1.48 2.29
C LEU A 124 13.64 2.70 2.02
N ASP A 125 14.85 2.73 2.60
CA ASP A 125 15.80 3.84 2.43
C ASP A 125 16.41 3.89 1.01
N ILE A 126 16.63 2.72 0.40
CA ILE A 126 17.17 2.61 -0.97
C ILE A 126 16.11 2.96 -2.02
N PHE A 127 14.83 2.78 -1.69
CA PHE A 127 13.75 3.05 -2.62
C PHE A 127 13.75 4.53 -3.01
N LYS A 128 13.91 4.78 -4.31
CA LYS A 128 13.77 6.10 -4.91
C LYS A 128 12.49 6.16 -5.71
N ASN A 129 11.68 7.14 -5.42
CA ASN A 129 10.46 7.38 -6.18
C ASN A 129 10.79 8.22 -7.42
N ASP A 130 11.28 7.56 -8.48
CA ASP A 130 11.69 8.15 -9.75
C ASP A 130 10.65 7.96 -10.88
N SER A 131 9.48 7.46 -10.54
CA SER A 131 8.44 7.06 -11.50
C SER A 131 7.30 8.07 -11.64
N ASN A 132 7.51 9.35 -11.34
CA ASN A 132 6.48 10.39 -11.33
C ASN A 132 5.26 10.04 -10.45
N ARG A 133 5.48 9.35 -9.33
CA ARG A 133 4.45 9.00 -8.36
C ARG A 133 4.78 9.60 -7.00
N SER A 134 3.93 10.49 -6.49
CA SER A 134 4.10 11.09 -5.15
C SER A 134 5.49 11.66 -4.89
N GLU A 135 6.14 12.18 -5.93
CA GLU A 135 7.48 12.76 -5.87
C GLU A 135 7.39 14.24 -5.48
N ILE A 136 8.32 14.71 -4.64
CA ILE A 136 8.41 16.12 -4.28
C ILE A 136 9.68 16.69 -4.90
N ILE A 137 9.52 17.67 -5.78
CA ILE A 137 10.62 18.34 -6.46
C ILE A 137 10.69 19.78 -5.98
N GLN A 138 11.89 20.22 -5.56
CA GLN A 138 12.15 21.64 -5.27
C GLN A 138 12.61 22.33 -6.54
N PHE A 139 11.86 23.36 -6.98
CA PHE A 139 12.21 24.18 -8.13
C PHE A 139 12.23 25.67 -7.72
N GLY A 140 13.41 26.21 -7.47
CA GLY A 140 13.58 27.55 -6.92
C GLY A 140 12.91 27.66 -5.54
N SER A 141 11.99 28.63 -5.38
CA SER A 141 11.16 28.80 -4.18
C SER A 141 9.90 27.92 -4.18
N ASN A 142 9.61 27.21 -5.28
CA ASN A 142 8.41 26.42 -5.43
C ASN A 142 8.65 24.96 -5.07
N LYS A 143 7.65 24.32 -4.43
CA LYS A 143 7.60 22.90 -4.16
C LYS A 143 6.59 22.26 -5.12
N ILE A 144 7.04 21.34 -5.96
CA ILE A 144 6.23 20.66 -6.95
C ILE A 144 5.92 19.26 -6.44
N TYR A 145 4.65 18.91 -6.36
CA TYR A 145 4.18 17.56 -6.06
C TYR A 145 3.87 16.86 -7.38
N LEU A 146 4.73 15.94 -7.79
CA LEU A 146 4.61 15.22 -9.05
C LEU A 146 3.96 13.86 -8.82
N ASP A 147 2.72 13.71 -9.28
CA ASP A 147 1.97 12.45 -9.28
C ASP A 147 1.30 12.26 -10.64
N ALA A 148 2.13 11.99 -11.66
CA ALA A 148 1.78 12.05 -13.08
C ALA A 148 1.97 10.74 -13.84
N TYR A 149 2.22 9.62 -13.15
CA TYR A 149 2.40 8.31 -13.80
C TYR A 149 1.11 7.81 -14.46
N ASN A 150 0.00 7.90 -13.74
CA ASN A 150 -1.33 7.54 -14.23
C ASN A 150 -2.39 8.28 -13.44
N ALA A 151 -3.49 8.59 -14.07
CA ALA A 151 -4.57 9.35 -13.47
C ALA A 151 -5.87 8.53 -13.48
N ASN A 152 -6.44 8.34 -12.31
CA ASN A 152 -7.80 7.87 -12.14
C ASN A 152 -8.50 8.67 -11.02
N PRO A 153 -9.84 8.73 -10.99
CA PRO A 153 -10.56 9.57 -10.03
C PRO A 153 -10.18 9.30 -8.56
N THR A 154 -9.86 8.07 -8.22
CA THR A 154 -9.50 7.68 -6.85
C THR A 154 -8.12 8.20 -6.46
N SER A 155 -7.11 8.00 -7.31
CA SER A 155 -5.73 8.44 -7.03
C SER A 155 -5.61 9.97 -7.03
N ILE A 156 -6.26 10.65 -7.99
CA ILE A 156 -6.26 12.12 -8.05
C ILE A 156 -6.91 12.71 -6.79
N LYS A 157 -8.07 12.18 -6.37
CA LYS A 157 -8.75 12.65 -5.16
C LYS A 157 -7.87 12.47 -3.92
N ALA A 158 -7.18 11.34 -3.78
CA ALA A 158 -6.28 11.07 -2.67
C ALA A 158 -5.09 12.05 -2.65
N ALA A 159 -4.47 12.31 -3.80
CA ALA A 159 -3.36 13.25 -3.93
C ALA A 159 -3.78 14.69 -3.58
N ILE A 160 -4.92 15.17 -4.12
CA ILE A 160 -5.44 16.51 -3.82
C ILE A 160 -5.80 16.66 -2.34
N SER A 161 -6.44 15.66 -1.73
CA SER A 161 -6.83 15.71 -0.30
C SER A 161 -5.62 15.77 0.64
N ASN A 162 -4.46 15.28 0.23
CA ASN A 162 -3.22 15.44 0.98
C ASN A 162 -2.60 16.82 0.78
N PHE A 163 -2.70 17.37 -0.43
CA PHE A 163 -2.18 18.69 -0.76
C PHE A 163 -2.88 19.79 0.04
N ASP A 164 -4.20 19.74 0.15
CA ASP A 164 -5.00 20.73 0.89
C ASP A 164 -4.66 20.83 2.39
N LYS A 165 -4.06 19.78 2.98
CA LYS A 165 -3.65 19.77 4.39
C LYS A 165 -2.33 20.50 4.64
N GLU A 166 -1.57 20.85 3.61
CA GLU A 166 -0.24 21.47 3.72
C GLU A 166 -0.16 22.92 3.25
N VAL A 167 -1.21 23.44 2.64
CA VAL A 167 -1.24 24.79 2.03
C VAL A 167 -1.82 25.85 2.97
N ILE A 168 -2.04 25.52 4.26
CA ILE A 168 -2.54 26.46 5.26
C ILE A 168 -1.42 26.90 6.19
#